data_1b45f43af43ddb43434bf0f41b1aeef4
#
_entry.id   1b45f43af43ddb43434bf0f41b1aeef4
#
_cell.length_a   1.000
_cell.length_b   1.000
_cell.length_c   1.000
_cell.angle_alpha   90.00
_cell.angle_beta   90.00
_cell.angle_gamma   90.00
#
_symmetry.space_group_name_H-M   'P 1'
#
loop_
_entity.id
_entity.type
_entity.pdbx_description
1 polymer ?
#
loop_
_entity_poly.entity_id
_entity_poly.type
_entity_poly.pdbx_seq_one_letter_code
_entity_poly.pdbx_strand_id
1 'polypeptide(L)'
;MKAASKIVQNGMKKAFEVISPGVRQCDAVSEIYSSLIKGTAEFGGDYASIVPMLPTGKGTSASHLTWTDDKFVEGEATIIELSGSHKKYHCPMARTILLGKLDQLKIDTMKKTNEALQAGIDAVKAGNTANDVAQAFWKILDKYGIEKTSRTGYSIGIGYPPDWGEHTLNISKGDMTELKPNVTFHMIAVMQFGNWGVEASESIRVTENGAELFCNLSKELFVK
;
A
#
# COMPACT_ATOMS: atom_id res chain seq x y z
N MET A 1 -8.97 13.06 -4.16
CA MET A 1 -8.55 12.06 -3.16
C MET A 1 -9.72 11.20 -2.65
N LYS A 2 -10.77 11.74 -2.00
CA LYS A 2 -11.89 10.91 -1.45
C LYS A 2 -12.62 10.06 -2.50
N ALA A 3 -12.83 10.56 -3.73
CA ALA A 3 -13.36 9.74 -4.82
C ALA A 3 -12.39 8.61 -5.20
N ALA A 4 -11.10 8.94 -5.37
CA ALA A 4 -10.06 7.96 -5.66
C ALA A 4 -9.93 6.87 -4.57
N SER A 5 -10.13 7.24 -3.28
CA SER A 5 -10.11 6.26 -2.19
C SER A 5 -11.28 5.26 -2.25
N LYS A 6 -12.48 5.69 -2.64
CA LYS A 6 -13.61 4.77 -2.86
C LYS A 6 -13.30 3.80 -4.02
N ILE A 7 -12.67 4.30 -5.07
CA ILE A 7 -12.29 3.49 -6.24
C ILE A 7 -11.26 2.43 -5.87
N VAL A 8 -10.18 2.79 -5.18
CA VAL A 8 -9.15 1.80 -4.81
C VAL A 8 -9.70 0.74 -3.85
N GLN A 9 -10.59 1.12 -2.93
CA GLN A 9 -11.22 0.15 -2.02
C GLN A 9 -12.08 -0.87 -2.79
N ASN A 10 -12.79 -0.45 -3.86
CA ASN A 10 -13.50 -1.38 -4.73
C ASN A 10 -12.54 -2.30 -5.50
N GLY A 11 -11.44 -1.76 -6.03
CA GLY A 11 -10.39 -2.55 -6.67
C GLY A 11 -9.76 -3.57 -5.72
N MET A 12 -9.48 -3.19 -4.47
CA MET A 12 -8.91 -4.09 -3.46
C MET A 12 -9.89 -5.20 -3.06
N LYS A 13 -11.18 -4.87 -2.88
CA LYS A 13 -12.21 -5.90 -2.63
C LYS A 13 -12.31 -6.88 -3.79
N LYS A 14 -12.26 -6.37 -5.04
CA LYS A 14 -12.22 -7.22 -6.24
C LYS A 14 -10.97 -8.10 -6.24
N ALA A 15 -9.81 -7.59 -5.88
CA ALA A 15 -8.59 -8.38 -5.78
C ALA A 15 -8.74 -9.55 -4.78
N PHE A 16 -9.30 -9.29 -3.59
CA PHE A 16 -9.58 -10.34 -2.61
C PHE A 16 -10.59 -11.39 -3.12
N GLU A 17 -11.52 -10.99 -3.98
CA GLU A 17 -12.49 -11.91 -4.60
C GLU A 17 -11.83 -12.82 -5.64
N VAL A 18 -11.05 -12.26 -6.57
CA VAL A 18 -10.58 -12.96 -7.77
C VAL A 18 -9.25 -13.70 -7.59
N ILE A 19 -8.39 -13.26 -6.67
CA ILE A 19 -7.12 -13.94 -6.40
C ILE A 19 -7.41 -15.25 -5.67
N SER A 20 -7.12 -16.37 -6.34
CA SER A 20 -7.35 -17.73 -5.79
C SER A 20 -6.38 -18.72 -6.44
N PRO A 21 -6.01 -19.82 -5.74
CA PRO A 21 -5.17 -20.85 -6.33
C PRO A 21 -5.74 -21.35 -7.67
N GLY A 22 -4.86 -21.50 -8.67
CA GLY A 22 -5.23 -21.97 -10.00
C GLY A 22 -5.71 -20.91 -10.98
N VAL A 23 -6.08 -19.71 -10.52
CA VAL A 23 -6.40 -18.55 -11.38
C VAL A 23 -5.11 -17.96 -11.93
N ARG A 24 -5.07 -17.58 -13.20
CA ARG A 24 -3.92 -16.87 -13.77
C ARG A 24 -3.87 -15.43 -13.26
N GLN A 25 -2.66 -14.93 -12.99
CA GLN A 25 -2.48 -13.57 -12.49
C GLN A 25 -3.05 -12.51 -13.45
N CYS A 26 -2.81 -12.67 -14.76
CA CYS A 26 -3.34 -11.75 -15.79
C CYS A 26 -4.88 -11.72 -15.84
N ASP A 27 -5.57 -12.86 -15.60
CA ASP A 27 -7.03 -12.91 -15.55
C ASP A 27 -7.55 -12.14 -14.33
N ALA A 28 -6.94 -12.34 -13.15
CA ALA A 28 -7.29 -11.61 -11.95
C ALA A 28 -7.06 -10.09 -12.11
N VAL A 29 -5.93 -9.69 -12.69
CA VAL A 29 -5.62 -8.27 -12.93
C VAL A 29 -6.62 -7.62 -13.89
N SER A 30 -7.11 -8.33 -14.91
CA SER A 30 -8.12 -7.79 -15.81
C SER A 30 -9.40 -7.41 -15.09
N GLU A 31 -9.85 -8.24 -14.13
CA GLU A 31 -11.00 -7.96 -13.29
C GLU A 31 -10.77 -6.79 -12.31
N ILE A 32 -9.57 -6.75 -11.70
CA ILE A 32 -9.17 -5.65 -10.82
C ILE A 32 -9.16 -4.33 -11.61
N TYR A 33 -8.54 -4.32 -12.78
CA TYR A 33 -8.49 -3.14 -13.65
C TYR A 33 -9.88 -2.68 -14.08
N SER A 34 -10.75 -3.63 -14.46
CA SER A 34 -12.14 -3.35 -14.79
C SER A 34 -12.85 -2.67 -13.62
N SER A 35 -12.64 -3.16 -12.38
CA SER A 35 -13.21 -2.55 -11.17
C SER A 35 -12.70 -1.13 -10.93
N LEU A 36 -11.39 -0.91 -11.10
CA LEU A 36 -10.78 0.42 -10.93
C LEU A 36 -11.31 1.42 -11.95
N ILE A 37 -11.47 1.03 -13.21
CA ILE A 37 -11.99 1.91 -14.28
C ILE A 37 -13.48 2.14 -14.12
N LYS A 38 -14.28 1.14 -13.76
CA LYS A 38 -15.71 1.31 -13.44
C LYS A 38 -15.90 2.25 -12.26
N GLY A 39 -15.00 2.23 -11.31
CA GLY A 39 -15.03 3.11 -10.15
C GLY A 39 -16.18 2.81 -9.20
N THR A 40 -17.06 3.78 -9.00
CA THR A 40 -18.25 3.70 -8.14
C THR A 40 -19.49 4.10 -8.95
N ALA A 41 -20.68 4.02 -8.35
CA ALA A 41 -21.90 4.54 -8.98
C ALA A 41 -21.87 6.06 -9.19
N GLU A 42 -21.07 6.78 -8.39
CA GLU A 42 -20.98 8.26 -8.43
C GLU A 42 -19.79 8.75 -9.28
N PHE A 43 -18.70 7.98 -9.32
CA PHE A 43 -17.43 8.40 -9.91
C PHE A 43 -16.85 7.29 -10.77
N GLY A 44 -16.66 7.53 -12.06
CA GLY A 44 -15.81 6.69 -12.90
C GLY A 44 -14.34 6.84 -12.50
N GLY A 45 -13.56 5.76 -12.67
CA GLY A 45 -12.11 5.79 -12.48
C GLY A 45 -11.37 6.24 -13.74
N ASP A 46 -10.27 6.95 -13.54
CA ASP A 46 -9.25 7.18 -14.55
C ASP A 46 -8.23 6.05 -14.56
N TYR A 47 -7.40 5.98 -15.60
CA TYR A 47 -6.21 5.15 -15.54
C TYR A 47 -5.26 5.68 -14.45
N ALA A 48 -4.70 4.78 -13.65
CA ALA A 48 -3.67 5.12 -12.67
C ALA A 48 -2.31 5.31 -13.38
N SER A 49 -1.43 6.10 -12.76
CA SER A 49 -0.08 6.36 -13.30
C SER A 49 0.80 5.11 -13.32
N ILE A 50 0.57 4.17 -12.40
CA ILE A 50 1.21 2.86 -12.36
C ILE A 50 0.11 1.80 -12.47
N VAL A 51 0.39 0.74 -13.18
CA VAL A 51 -0.49 -0.43 -13.30
C VAL A 51 -0.65 -1.14 -11.95
N PRO A 52 -1.68 -1.97 -11.75
CA PRO A 52 -1.74 -2.84 -10.58
C PRO A 52 -0.46 -3.65 -10.41
N MET A 53 0.15 -3.59 -9.24
CA MET A 53 1.34 -4.37 -8.91
C MET A 53 0.91 -5.59 -8.09
N LEU A 54 1.32 -6.78 -8.57
CA LEU A 54 0.96 -8.08 -7.97
C LEU A 54 2.17 -9.01 -7.84
N PRO A 55 3.27 -8.58 -7.18
CA PRO A 55 4.34 -9.52 -6.89
C PRO A 55 3.80 -10.72 -6.10
N THR A 56 4.06 -11.93 -6.60
CA THR A 56 3.51 -13.19 -6.10
C THR A 56 4.63 -14.17 -5.78
N GLY A 57 4.45 -14.96 -4.73
CA GLY A 57 5.42 -15.97 -4.29
C GLY A 57 6.78 -15.33 -3.99
N LYS A 58 7.84 -15.82 -4.62
CA LYS A 58 9.18 -15.25 -4.49
C LYS A 58 9.27 -13.80 -4.97
N GLY A 59 8.41 -13.38 -5.87
CA GLY A 59 8.35 -12.01 -6.36
C GLY A 59 8.03 -10.99 -5.26
N THR A 60 7.40 -11.39 -4.14
CA THR A 60 7.14 -10.49 -3.01
C THR A 60 8.39 -9.95 -2.33
N SER A 61 9.56 -10.53 -2.59
CA SER A 61 10.86 -10.02 -2.12
C SER A 61 11.40 -8.83 -2.92
N ALA A 62 10.71 -8.42 -3.99
CA ALA A 62 11.09 -7.30 -4.84
C ALA A 62 9.93 -6.32 -4.99
N SER A 63 10.24 -5.02 -5.08
CA SER A 63 9.25 -3.97 -5.27
C SER A 63 8.87 -3.82 -6.74
N HIS A 64 7.66 -3.32 -6.98
CA HIS A 64 7.16 -2.88 -8.29
C HIS A 64 7.04 -3.97 -9.36
N LEU A 65 7.01 -5.26 -8.96
CA LEU A 65 6.67 -6.32 -9.90
C LEU A 65 5.17 -6.28 -10.21
N THR A 66 4.86 -6.56 -11.46
CA THR A 66 3.47 -6.64 -11.93
C THR A 66 3.00 -8.10 -11.88
N TRP A 67 2.17 -8.50 -12.79
CA TRP A 67 1.66 -9.86 -12.93
C TRP A 67 2.35 -10.60 -14.06
N THR A 68 2.19 -11.92 -14.07
CA THR A 68 2.57 -12.79 -15.19
C THR A 68 1.32 -13.54 -15.71
N ASP A 69 1.51 -14.48 -16.61
CA ASP A 69 0.48 -15.46 -17.01
C ASP A 69 0.50 -16.74 -16.16
N ASP A 70 1.37 -16.80 -15.16
CA ASP A 70 1.39 -17.88 -14.18
C ASP A 70 0.12 -17.91 -13.33
N LYS A 71 -0.17 -19.08 -12.77
CA LYS A 71 -1.27 -19.27 -11.82
C LYS A 71 -0.84 -18.96 -10.40
N PHE A 72 -1.76 -18.40 -9.61
CA PHE A 72 -1.56 -18.33 -8.17
C PHE A 72 -1.48 -19.74 -7.58
N VAL A 73 -0.57 -19.90 -6.60
CA VAL A 73 -0.27 -21.20 -5.97
C VAL A 73 -0.62 -21.14 -4.48
N GLU A 74 -1.18 -22.25 -3.99
CA GLU A 74 -1.46 -22.41 -2.56
C GLU A 74 -0.16 -22.34 -1.73
N GLY A 75 -0.19 -21.67 -0.59
CA GLY A 75 0.97 -21.44 0.28
C GLY A 75 1.79 -20.19 -0.07
N GLU A 76 1.50 -19.54 -1.20
CA GLU A 76 2.18 -18.32 -1.61
C GLU A 76 1.43 -17.06 -1.16
N ALA A 77 2.20 -16.01 -0.90
CA ALA A 77 1.68 -14.67 -0.67
C ALA A 77 1.68 -13.86 -1.97
N THR A 78 0.74 -12.95 -2.11
CA THR A 78 0.74 -11.91 -3.14
C THR A 78 0.59 -10.56 -2.44
N ILE A 79 1.49 -9.63 -2.73
CA ILE A 79 1.31 -8.23 -2.40
C ILE A 79 0.45 -7.61 -3.50
N ILE A 80 -0.58 -6.89 -3.10
CA ILE A 80 -1.50 -6.20 -4.01
C ILE A 80 -1.32 -4.72 -3.74
N GLU A 81 -0.72 -3.99 -4.67
CA GLU A 81 -0.61 -2.53 -4.59
C GLU A 81 -1.34 -1.91 -5.78
N LEU A 82 -2.37 -1.14 -5.46
CA LEU A 82 -3.29 -0.53 -6.42
C LEU A 82 -3.41 0.97 -6.14
N SER A 83 -3.78 1.74 -7.13
CA SER A 83 -4.28 3.09 -6.92
C SER A 83 -5.63 3.31 -7.58
N GLY A 84 -6.58 3.85 -6.83
CA GLY A 84 -7.72 4.53 -7.45
C GLY A 84 -7.26 5.86 -8.02
N SER A 85 -7.77 6.21 -9.19
CA SER A 85 -7.52 7.50 -9.82
C SER A 85 -8.83 8.15 -10.22
N HIS A 86 -9.00 9.44 -9.87
CA HIS A 86 -10.14 10.25 -10.29
C HIS A 86 -9.68 11.68 -10.58
N LYS A 87 -9.87 12.13 -11.82
CA LYS A 87 -9.34 13.42 -12.30
C LYS A 87 -7.84 13.56 -12.04
N LYS A 88 -7.11 12.45 -12.24
CA LYS A 88 -5.67 12.30 -12.00
C LYS A 88 -5.21 12.42 -10.54
N TYR A 89 -6.11 12.58 -9.58
CA TYR A 89 -5.78 12.40 -8.17
C TYR A 89 -5.68 10.92 -7.83
N HIS A 90 -4.56 10.50 -7.24
CA HIS A 90 -4.26 9.12 -6.91
C HIS A 90 -4.43 8.86 -5.41
N CYS A 91 -4.99 7.69 -5.09
CA CYS A 91 -5.07 7.18 -3.73
C CYS A 91 -4.55 5.74 -3.73
N PRO A 92 -3.23 5.53 -3.59
CA PRO A 92 -2.65 4.20 -3.54
C PRO A 92 -2.94 3.48 -2.23
N MET A 93 -2.98 2.14 -2.30
CA MET A 93 -3.16 1.23 -1.17
C MET A 93 -2.47 -0.09 -1.47
N ALA A 94 -1.75 -0.64 -0.49
CA ALA A 94 -1.20 -1.98 -0.57
C ALA A 94 -1.74 -2.88 0.54
N ARG A 95 -1.95 -4.16 0.22
CA ARG A 95 -2.33 -5.24 1.13
C ARG A 95 -1.66 -6.54 0.70
N THR A 96 -1.48 -7.45 1.64
CA THR A 96 -0.95 -8.78 1.35
C THR A 96 -2.04 -9.83 1.54
N ILE A 97 -2.19 -10.73 0.57
CA ILE A 97 -3.00 -11.94 0.65
C ILE A 97 -2.10 -13.17 0.71
N LEU A 98 -2.43 -14.13 1.59
CA LEU A 98 -1.83 -15.46 1.68
C LEU A 98 -2.86 -16.49 1.23
N LEU A 99 -2.50 -17.35 0.29
CA LEU A 99 -3.39 -18.39 -0.22
C LEU A 99 -3.15 -19.72 0.49
N GLY A 100 -4.23 -20.32 1.03
CA GLY A 100 -4.19 -21.63 1.65
C GLY A 100 -3.69 -21.62 3.10
N LYS A 101 -2.70 -22.45 3.43
CA LYS A 101 -2.27 -22.68 4.82
C LYS A 101 -1.72 -21.44 5.49
N LEU A 102 -2.07 -21.27 6.77
CA LEU A 102 -1.51 -20.24 7.62
C LEU A 102 0.01 -20.41 7.73
N ASP A 103 0.74 -19.34 7.40
CA ASP A 103 2.17 -19.21 7.63
C ASP A 103 2.38 -18.28 8.82
N GLN A 104 2.69 -18.84 9.97
CA GLN A 104 2.80 -18.09 11.22
C GLN A 104 3.89 -17.02 11.14
N LEU A 105 5.00 -17.29 10.43
CA LEU A 105 6.08 -16.32 10.26
C LEU A 105 5.58 -15.08 9.50
N LYS A 106 4.85 -15.28 8.41
CA LYS A 106 4.28 -14.16 7.62
C LYS A 106 3.23 -13.39 8.42
N ILE A 107 2.37 -14.10 9.17
CA ILE A 107 1.36 -13.49 10.04
C ILE A 107 2.01 -12.62 11.11
N ASP A 108 3.03 -13.13 11.81
CA ASP A 108 3.71 -12.39 12.87
C ASP A 108 4.53 -11.22 12.32
N THR A 109 5.13 -11.40 11.13
CA THR A 109 5.80 -10.29 10.44
C THR A 109 4.82 -9.20 10.05
N MET A 110 3.64 -9.56 9.52
CA MET A 110 2.62 -8.56 9.17
C MET A 110 2.12 -7.80 10.41
N LYS A 111 1.97 -8.47 11.56
CA LYS A 111 1.62 -7.78 12.82
C LYS A 111 2.66 -6.73 13.21
N LYS A 112 3.96 -7.08 13.16
CA LYS A 112 5.07 -6.14 13.42
C LYS A 112 5.11 -5.00 12.41
N THR A 113 4.87 -5.32 11.15
CA THR A 113 4.76 -4.34 10.05
C THR A 113 3.63 -3.36 10.30
N ASN A 114 2.47 -3.84 10.71
CA ASN A 114 1.31 -3.01 11.03
C ASN A 114 1.51 -2.17 12.30
N GLU A 115 2.23 -2.69 13.31
CA GLU A 115 2.61 -1.91 14.51
C GLU A 115 3.51 -0.74 14.11
N ALA A 116 4.50 -0.97 13.23
CA ALA A 116 5.35 0.10 12.73
C ALA A 116 4.56 1.13 11.90
N LEU A 117 3.70 0.66 10.99
CA LEU A 117 2.84 1.53 10.20
C LEU A 117 1.94 2.39 11.10
N GLN A 118 1.33 1.80 12.13
CA GLN A 118 0.46 2.52 13.05
C GLN A 118 1.23 3.55 13.87
N ALA A 119 2.43 3.20 14.37
CA ALA A 119 3.26 4.16 15.11
C ALA A 119 3.63 5.40 14.26
N GLY A 120 3.92 5.18 12.97
CA GLY A 120 4.13 6.29 12.06
C GLY A 120 2.86 7.11 11.84
N ILE A 121 1.70 6.46 11.64
CA ILE A 121 0.40 7.14 11.49
C ILE A 121 0.09 8.00 12.72
N ASP A 122 0.33 7.48 13.93
CA ASP A 122 0.08 8.20 15.19
C ASP A 122 0.97 9.45 15.36
N ALA A 123 2.14 9.45 14.70
CA ALA A 123 3.05 10.61 14.69
C ALA A 123 2.66 11.68 13.66
N VAL A 124 1.70 11.43 12.78
CA VAL A 124 1.25 12.38 11.76
C VAL A 124 0.37 13.45 12.39
N LYS A 125 0.83 14.69 12.38
CA LYS A 125 0.03 15.89 12.71
C LYS A 125 0.71 17.13 12.14
N ALA A 126 -0.03 18.22 12.02
CA ALA A 126 0.53 19.51 11.63
C ALA A 126 1.63 19.95 12.62
N GLY A 127 2.72 20.50 12.10
CA GLY A 127 3.89 20.96 12.86
C GLY A 127 4.95 19.89 13.13
N ASN A 128 4.62 18.58 13.02
CA ASN A 128 5.66 17.55 12.99
C ASN A 128 6.35 17.54 11.62
N THR A 129 7.52 16.92 11.55
CA THR A 129 8.28 16.76 10.29
C THR A 129 8.09 15.36 9.72
N ALA A 130 8.41 15.18 8.45
CA ALA A 130 8.48 13.86 7.81
C ALA A 130 9.46 12.92 8.54
N ASN A 131 10.57 13.47 9.09
CA ASN A 131 11.50 12.75 9.94
C ASN A 131 10.85 12.23 11.24
N ASP A 132 9.97 13.01 11.90
CA ASP A 132 9.32 12.57 13.13
C ASP A 132 8.44 11.34 12.89
N VAL A 133 7.69 11.34 11.80
CA VAL A 133 6.89 10.18 11.35
C VAL A 133 7.79 8.99 11.04
N ALA A 134 8.89 9.24 10.31
CA ALA A 134 9.87 8.21 10.00
C ALA A 134 10.50 7.60 11.26
N GLN A 135 10.92 8.43 12.22
CA GLN A 135 11.53 7.96 13.47
C GLN A 135 10.56 7.09 14.29
N ALA A 136 9.28 7.49 14.37
CA ALA A 136 8.26 6.69 15.05
C ALA A 136 8.10 5.30 14.43
N PHE A 137 8.08 5.23 13.09
CA PHE A 137 8.02 3.97 12.35
C PHE A 137 9.25 3.10 12.59
N TRP A 138 10.46 3.64 12.40
CA TRP A 138 11.71 2.87 12.56
C TRP A 138 11.97 2.41 13.99
N LYS A 139 11.55 3.17 15.00
CA LYS A 139 11.64 2.78 16.41
C LYS A 139 10.96 1.41 16.66
N ILE A 140 9.86 1.13 15.99
CA ILE A 140 9.19 -0.18 16.10
C ILE A 140 9.99 -1.26 15.37
N LEU A 141 10.50 -0.98 14.18
CA LEU A 141 11.33 -1.95 13.45
C LEU A 141 12.59 -2.30 14.24
N ASP A 142 13.27 -1.30 14.81
CA ASP A 142 14.47 -1.48 15.64
C ASP A 142 14.17 -2.39 16.85
N LYS A 143 12.99 -2.22 17.51
CA LYS A 143 12.52 -3.11 18.59
C LYS A 143 12.46 -4.58 18.18
N TYR A 144 12.16 -4.84 16.90
CA TYR A 144 12.03 -6.20 16.36
C TYR A 144 13.27 -6.67 15.59
N GLY A 145 14.33 -5.86 15.51
CA GLY A 145 15.53 -6.17 14.73
C GLY A 145 15.26 -6.30 13.23
N ILE A 146 14.27 -5.56 12.71
CA ILE A 146 13.92 -5.57 11.29
C ILE A 146 14.63 -4.41 10.61
N GLU A 147 15.48 -4.72 9.65
CA GLU A 147 16.16 -3.72 8.84
C GLU A 147 15.28 -3.28 7.66
N LYS A 148 15.21 -1.96 7.46
CA LYS A 148 14.58 -1.35 6.29
C LYS A 148 15.37 -0.08 5.93
N THR A 149 15.89 -0.02 4.72
CA THR A 149 16.72 1.10 4.23
C THR A 149 15.95 2.08 3.36
N SER A 150 14.88 1.63 2.70
CA SER A 150 14.05 2.48 1.84
C SER A 150 13.13 3.39 2.65
N ARG A 151 12.77 4.55 2.10
CA ARG A 151 11.74 5.45 2.68
C ARG A 151 10.47 4.67 3.02
N THR A 152 9.68 5.19 3.97
CA THR A 152 8.40 4.59 4.35
C THR A 152 7.19 5.41 3.88
N GLY A 153 7.38 6.33 2.99
CA GLY A 153 6.29 7.08 2.36
C GLY A 153 6.77 8.20 1.47
N TYR A 154 5.85 8.77 0.73
CA TYR A 154 6.08 9.89 -0.19
C TYR A 154 4.77 10.63 -0.47
N SER A 155 4.87 11.91 -0.85
CA SER A 155 3.72 12.75 -1.20
C SER A 155 2.96 12.21 -2.41
N ILE A 156 1.64 12.31 -2.35
CA ILE A 156 0.71 11.92 -3.41
C ILE A 156 -0.31 13.02 -3.66
N GLY A 157 -0.88 13.02 -4.84
CA GLY A 157 -1.91 13.95 -5.26
C GLY A 157 -2.24 13.73 -6.73
N ILE A 158 -1.95 14.72 -7.57
CA ILE A 158 -2.05 14.60 -9.02
C ILE A 158 -0.83 13.86 -9.54
N GLY A 159 -1.04 12.80 -10.31
CA GLY A 159 0.03 12.00 -10.91
C GLY A 159 -0.27 11.64 -12.37
N TYR A 160 0.80 11.43 -13.12
CA TYR A 160 0.79 10.94 -14.49
C TYR A 160 1.87 9.86 -14.65
N PRO A 161 1.72 8.92 -15.57
CA PRO A 161 2.79 7.96 -15.83
C PRO A 161 4.16 8.64 -15.99
N PRO A 162 5.21 8.09 -15.41
CA PRO A 162 5.32 6.71 -14.88
C PRO A 162 5.11 6.58 -13.38
N ASP A 163 4.72 7.63 -12.64
CA ASP A 163 4.64 7.60 -11.18
C ASP A 163 3.42 8.37 -10.68
N TRP A 164 2.87 7.97 -9.53
CA TRP A 164 1.83 8.68 -8.80
C TRP A 164 2.35 9.52 -7.63
N GLY A 165 3.64 9.46 -7.32
CA GLY A 165 4.28 10.32 -6.32
C GLY A 165 4.49 11.74 -6.83
N GLU A 166 4.32 12.73 -5.95
CA GLU A 166 4.55 14.15 -6.29
C GLU A 166 5.99 14.60 -6.04
N HIS A 167 6.82 13.77 -5.40
CA HIS A 167 8.24 14.04 -5.10
C HIS A 167 8.50 15.33 -4.29
N THR A 168 7.52 15.81 -3.50
CA THR A 168 7.62 17.04 -2.71
C THR A 168 8.09 16.79 -1.28
N LEU A 169 7.88 15.56 -0.74
CA LEU A 169 8.43 15.10 0.53
C LEU A 169 8.63 13.59 0.53
N ASN A 170 9.51 13.12 1.42
CA ASN A 170 9.69 11.69 1.70
C ASN A 170 9.53 11.43 3.19
N ILE A 171 8.77 10.41 3.55
CA ILE A 171 8.77 9.93 4.93
C ILE A 171 10.01 9.06 5.11
N SER A 172 11.10 9.72 5.50
CA SER A 172 12.41 9.09 5.67
C SER A 172 13.21 9.79 6.77
N LYS A 173 14.17 9.07 7.35
CA LYS A 173 15.09 9.65 8.34
C LYS A 173 15.85 10.83 7.70
N GLY A 174 15.82 11.99 8.37
CA GLY A 174 16.52 13.19 7.93
C GLY A 174 15.71 14.14 7.03
N ASP A 175 14.51 13.77 6.57
CA ASP A 175 13.64 14.71 5.85
C ASP A 175 12.91 15.61 6.86
N MET A 176 13.38 16.85 6.96
CA MET A 176 12.86 17.86 7.90
C MET A 176 11.69 18.68 7.34
N THR A 177 11.08 18.23 6.24
CA THR A 177 9.89 18.88 5.67
C THR A 177 8.76 18.88 6.70
N GLU A 178 8.28 20.07 7.05
CA GLU A 178 7.17 20.26 7.97
C GLU A 178 5.85 19.76 7.36
N LEU A 179 5.11 18.97 8.12
CA LEU A 179 3.78 18.51 7.76
C LEU A 179 2.76 19.62 8.02
N LYS A 180 2.19 20.14 6.94
CA LYS A 180 1.13 21.16 7.00
C LYS A 180 -0.25 20.52 6.81
N PRO A 181 -1.32 21.13 7.33
CA PRO A 181 -2.68 20.67 7.08
C PRO A 181 -2.96 20.51 5.58
N ASN A 182 -3.63 19.44 5.23
CA ASN A 182 -3.95 19.03 3.85
C ASN A 182 -2.80 18.51 3.00
N VAL A 183 -1.58 18.41 3.51
CA VAL A 183 -0.55 17.58 2.88
C VAL A 183 -1.06 16.14 2.82
N THR A 184 -0.89 15.49 1.69
CA THR A 184 -1.26 14.09 1.48
C THR A 184 -0.05 13.26 1.08
N PHE A 185 0.05 12.05 1.63
CA PHE A 185 1.12 11.13 1.31
C PHE A 185 0.68 9.68 1.41
N HIS A 186 1.39 8.80 0.71
CA HIS A 186 1.27 7.35 0.79
C HIS A 186 2.31 6.85 1.78
N MET A 187 1.87 6.25 2.88
CA MET A 187 2.75 5.64 3.87
C MET A 187 2.78 4.14 3.68
N ILE A 188 3.99 3.58 3.53
CA ILE A 188 4.22 2.22 3.09
C ILE A 188 5.04 1.46 4.13
N ALA A 189 4.51 0.37 4.60
CA ALA A 189 5.22 -0.61 5.41
C ALA A 189 5.43 -1.89 4.58
N VAL A 190 6.50 -1.92 3.81
CA VAL A 190 6.95 -3.10 3.05
C VAL A 190 8.15 -3.71 3.74
N MET A 191 8.08 -5.00 4.04
CA MET A 191 9.16 -5.80 4.60
C MET A 191 9.50 -6.91 3.62
N GLN A 192 10.77 -6.97 3.22
CA GLN A 192 11.26 -7.92 2.22
C GLN A 192 12.40 -8.73 2.81
N PHE A 193 12.34 -10.04 2.62
CA PHE A 193 13.28 -11.00 3.17
C PHE A 193 13.66 -11.99 2.05
N GLY A 194 14.94 -12.21 1.83
CA GLY A 194 15.44 -13.25 0.93
C GLY A 194 14.56 -13.56 -0.29
N ASN A 195 13.53 -14.37 -0.11
CA ASN A 195 12.63 -14.83 -1.18
C ASN A 195 11.14 -14.60 -0.89
N TRP A 196 10.80 -13.74 0.07
CA TRP A 196 9.41 -13.39 0.37
C TRP A 196 9.31 -11.99 0.98
N GLY A 197 8.11 -11.44 1.01
CA GLY A 197 7.81 -10.16 1.63
C GLY A 197 6.34 -10.01 1.99
N VAL A 198 6.05 -9.00 2.79
CA VAL A 198 4.70 -8.55 3.15
C VAL A 198 4.63 -7.04 3.09
N GLU A 199 3.45 -6.52 2.80
CA GLU A 199 3.21 -5.09 2.69
C GLU A 199 1.81 -4.71 3.15
N ALA A 200 1.73 -3.59 3.85
CA ALA A 200 0.50 -2.83 4.04
C ALA A 200 0.82 -1.34 3.90
N SER A 201 -0.11 -0.58 3.37
CA SER A 201 0.06 0.85 3.22
C SER A 201 -1.24 1.63 3.38
N GLU A 202 -1.13 2.93 3.65
CA GLU A 202 -2.25 3.85 3.76
C GLU A 202 -1.98 5.16 3.03
N SER A 203 -2.98 5.66 2.35
CA SER A 203 -3.02 7.05 1.88
C SER A 203 -3.58 7.94 2.99
N ILE A 204 -2.87 9.00 3.33
CA ILE A 204 -3.08 9.83 4.52
C ILE A 204 -3.22 11.30 4.13
N ARG A 205 -4.11 12.01 4.82
CA ARG A 205 -4.14 13.47 4.85
C ARG A 205 -3.74 13.95 6.24
N VAL A 206 -2.83 14.91 6.31
CA VAL A 206 -2.47 15.62 7.55
C VAL A 206 -3.61 16.53 7.96
N THR A 207 -4.00 16.47 9.24
CA THR A 207 -4.92 17.42 9.85
C THR A 207 -4.23 18.18 10.98
N GLU A 208 -4.87 19.18 11.54
CA GLU A 208 -4.34 19.92 12.71
C GLU A 208 -4.04 18.98 13.90
N ASN A 209 -4.86 17.94 14.07
CA ASN A 209 -4.83 17.11 15.27
C ASN A 209 -4.33 15.68 15.02
N GLY A 210 -3.96 15.32 13.78
CA GLY A 210 -3.52 13.95 13.48
C GLY A 210 -3.70 13.54 12.02
N ALA A 211 -3.66 12.24 11.78
CA ALA A 211 -3.86 11.63 10.47
C ALA A 211 -5.34 11.41 10.16
N GLU A 212 -5.78 11.75 8.95
CA GLU A 212 -7.01 11.24 8.35
C GLU A 212 -6.65 10.18 7.32
N LEU A 213 -7.05 8.94 7.53
CA LEU A 213 -6.89 7.88 6.54
C LEU A 213 -7.97 8.02 5.46
N PHE A 214 -7.58 7.90 4.20
CA PHE A 214 -8.53 7.92 3.08
C PHE A 214 -9.31 6.62 2.96
N CYS A 215 -8.76 5.52 3.44
CA CYS A 215 -9.32 4.17 3.32
C CYS A 215 -9.55 3.55 4.70
N ASN A 216 -10.46 2.56 4.77
CA ASN A 216 -10.83 1.89 6.03
C ASN A 216 -10.79 0.35 5.93
N LEU A 217 -10.07 -0.21 4.95
CA LEU A 217 -9.89 -1.65 4.86
C LEU A 217 -8.85 -2.15 5.86
N SER A 218 -9.08 -3.35 6.43
CA SER A 218 -8.13 -3.99 7.34
C SER A 218 -6.72 -4.03 6.73
N LYS A 219 -5.72 -3.82 7.59
CA LYS A 219 -4.29 -3.91 7.26
C LYS A 219 -3.70 -5.29 7.57
N GLU A 220 -4.48 -6.16 8.19
CA GLU A 220 -4.02 -7.51 8.53
C GLU A 220 -3.75 -8.34 7.26
N LEU A 221 -2.93 -9.37 7.42
CA LEU A 221 -2.72 -10.35 6.37
C LEU A 221 -4.05 -11.04 6.06
N PHE A 222 -4.51 -10.87 4.82
CA PHE A 222 -5.72 -11.55 4.37
C PHE A 222 -5.38 -13.00 4.00
N VAL A 223 -6.05 -13.96 4.64
CA VAL A 223 -5.84 -15.40 4.38
C VAL A 223 -7.07 -15.96 3.67
N LYS A 224 -6.87 -16.66 2.56
CA LYS A 224 -7.92 -17.20 1.71
C LYS A 224 -7.63 -18.66 1.33
#